data_1896b4962f677671c0766b6a8d1a6cff
#
_entry.id   1896b4962f677671c0766b6a8d1a6cff
#
_cell.length_a   1.000
_cell.length_b   1.000
_cell.length_c   1.000
_cell.angle_alpha   90.00
_cell.angle_beta   90.00
_cell.angle_gamma   90.00
#
_symmetry.space_group_name_H-M   'P 1'
#
loop_
_entity.id
_entity.type
_entity.pdbx_description
1 polymer ?
#
loop_
_entity_poly.entity_id
_entity_poly.type
_entity_poly.pdbx_seq_one_letter_code
_entity_poly.pdbx_strand_id
1 'polypeptide(L)'
;MSKIYLSAKLPELGTNLLKKAGLDYQVYEGVGLISKKELIKNISDCEVLICPLSTQVDREVIDAAPELKLIANFGAGFNNIDSAYAKEKKIYVT
;
A
#
# COMPACT_ATOMS: atom_id res chain seq x y z
N MET A 1 -15.76 -4.81 0.76
CA MET A 1 -14.33 -5.02 0.61
C MET A 1 -13.58 -3.74 0.98
N SER A 2 -12.45 -3.90 1.63
CA SER A 2 -11.64 -2.74 2.03
C SER A 2 -10.94 -2.13 0.83
N LYS A 3 -10.97 -0.81 0.75
CA LYS A 3 -10.27 -0.08 -0.31
C LYS A 3 -8.84 0.29 0.10
N ILE A 4 -8.49 0.08 1.36
CA ILE A 4 -7.18 0.41 1.91
C ILE A 4 -6.49 -0.88 2.30
N TYR A 5 -5.25 -1.07 1.83
CA TYR A 5 -4.44 -2.23 2.20
C TYR A 5 -3.13 -1.78 2.81
N LEU A 6 -2.78 -2.38 3.95
CA LEU A 6 -1.51 -2.15 4.63
C LEU A 6 -0.63 -3.39 4.41
N SER A 7 0.50 -3.22 3.75
CA SER A 7 1.40 -4.34 3.46
C SER A 7 2.21 -4.80 4.67
N ALA A 8 2.09 -4.08 5.79
CA ALA A 8 2.69 -4.45 7.06
C ALA A 8 1.90 -3.79 8.17
N LYS A 9 2.08 -4.27 9.41
CA LYS A 9 1.40 -3.66 10.56
C LYS A 9 1.95 -2.27 10.81
N LEU A 10 1.06 -1.30 10.94
CA LEU A 10 1.41 0.05 11.35
C LEU A 10 1.48 0.13 12.88
N PRO A 11 2.19 1.14 13.42
CA PRO A 11 2.04 1.44 14.82
C PRO A 11 0.57 1.65 15.19
N GLU A 12 0.23 1.30 16.41
CA GLU A 12 -1.16 1.37 16.90
C GLU A 12 -1.79 2.73 16.65
N LEU A 13 -1.02 3.81 16.80
CA LEU A 13 -1.51 5.16 16.57
C LEU A 13 -2.06 5.32 15.14
N GLY A 14 -1.36 4.77 14.14
CA GLY A 14 -1.81 4.86 12.75
C GLY A 14 -3.10 4.10 12.51
N THR A 15 -3.21 2.87 13.02
CA THR A 15 -4.42 2.09 12.86
C THR A 15 -5.59 2.67 13.63
N ASN A 16 -5.34 3.29 14.79
CA ASN A 16 -6.38 3.97 15.55
C ASN A 16 -6.94 5.16 14.80
N LEU A 17 -6.11 5.90 14.08
CA LEU A 17 -6.56 7.01 13.26
C LEU A 17 -7.49 6.54 12.14
N LEU A 18 -7.17 5.42 11.50
CA LEU A 18 -8.02 4.84 10.46
C LEU A 18 -9.38 4.42 11.03
N LYS A 19 -9.38 3.77 12.19
CA LYS A 19 -10.61 3.37 12.85
C LYS A 19 -11.45 4.56 13.25
N LYS A 20 -10.82 5.59 13.79
CA LYS A 20 -11.51 6.81 14.22
C LYS A 20 -12.15 7.54 13.05
N ALA A 21 -11.51 7.48 11.88
CA ALA A 21 -12.06 8.08 10.66
C ALA A 21 -13.17 7.23 10.03
N GLY A 22 -13.47 6.06 10.59
CA GLY A 22 -14.50 5.18 10.05
C GLY A 22 -14.10 4.47 8.76
N LEU A 23 -12.81 4.32 8.51
CA LEU A 23 -12.30 3.71 7.28
C LEU A 23 -12.03 2.23 7.49
N ASP A 24 -12.50 1.42 6.55
CA ASP A 24 -12.15 0.01 6.51
C ASP A 24 -10.77 -0.18 5.91
N TYR A 25 -10.00 -1.10 6.47
CA TYR A 25 -8.68 -1.44 5.96
C TYR A 25 -8.37 -2.90 6.21
N GLN A 26 -7.48 -3.46 5.41
CA GLN A 26 -6.95 -4.79 5.61
C GLN A 26 -5.45 -4.69 5.81
N VAL A 27 -4.90 -5.56 6.65
CA VAL A 27 -3.49 -5.57 7.00
C VAL A 27 -2.91 -6.94 6.69
N TYR A 28 -1.71 -6.97 6.10
CA TYR A 28 -0.98 -8.21 5.93
C TYR A 28 -0.62 -8.77 7.30
N GLU A 29 -1.04 -10.00 7.58
CA GLU A 29 -0.83 -10.63 8.88
C GLU A 29 0.21 -11.74 8.85
N GLY A 30 0.93 -11.88 7.75
CA GLY A 30 1.99 -12.86 7.64
C GLY A 30 3.22 -12.50 8.46
N VAL A 31 4.17 -13.42 8.53
CA VAL A 31 5.42 -13.22 9.25
C VAL A 31 6.46 -12.67 8.29
N GLY A 32 7.17 -11.62 8.72
CA GLY A 32 8.23 -10.99 7.91
C GLY A 32 7.67 -10.11 6.82
N LEU A 33 8.46 -9.93 5.76
CA LEU A 33 8.07 -9.06 4.65
C LEU A 33 7.05 -9.77 3.76
N ILE A 34 6.08 -9.01 3.30
CA ILE A 34 5.11 -9.54 2.35
C ILE A 34 5.82 -9.89 1.03
N SER A 35 5.49 -11.04 0.47
CA SER A 35 6.02 -11.42 -0.84
C SER A 35 5.31 -10.62 -1.94
N LYS A 36 5.99 -10.44 -3.07
CA LYS A 36 5.40 -9.74 -4.21
C LYS A 36 4.11 -10.40 -4.68
N LYS A 37 4.10 -11.72 -4.71
CA LYS A 37 2.94 -12.50 -5.13
C LYS A 37 1.73 -12.25 -4.23
N GLU A 38 1.96 -12.23 -2.92
CA GLU A 38 0.91 -11.98 -1.95
C GLU A 38 0.40 -10.55 -2.04
N LEU A 39 1.31 -9.60 -2.20
CA LEU A 39 0.96 -8.19 -2.36
C LEU A 39 0.07 -7.99 -3.58
N ILE A 40 0.47 -8.52 -4.72
CA ILE A 40 -0.29 -8.42 -5.97
C ILE A 40 -1.70 -8.98 -5.80
N LYS A 41 -1.79 -10.13 -5.15
CA LYS A 41 -3.08 -10.78 -4.92
C LYS A 41 -4.01 -9.90 -4.09
N ASN A 42 -3.48 -9.22 -3.09
CA ASN A 42 -4.30 -8.50 -2.11
C ASN A 42 -4.64 -7.07 -2.50
N ILE A 43 -3.97 -6.49 -3.50
CA ILE A 43 -4.20 -5.09 -3.88
C ILE A 43 -5.02 -4.92 -5.17
N SER A 44 -5.51 -6.01 -5.74
CA SER A 44 -6.17 -5.97 -7.05
C SER A 44 -7.39 -5.04 -7.10
N ASP A 45 -8.06 -4.81 -5.98
CA ASP A 45 -9.23 -3.94 -5.89
C ASP A 45 -9.04 -2.77 -4.91
N CYS A 46 -7.80 -2.51 -4.53
CA CYS A 46 -7.48 -1.51 -3.54
C CYS A 46 -7.30 -0.13 -4.19
N GLU A 47 -7.71 0.92 -3.49
CA GLU A 47 -7.53 2.30 -3.95
C GLU A 47 -6.36 2.98 -3.24
N VAL A 48 -6.02 2.54 -2.03
CA VAL A 48 -4.93 3.10 -1.23
C VAL A 48 -4.06 1.98 -0.71
N LEU A 49 -2.75 2.09 -0.98
CA LEU A 49 -1.76 1.17 -0.44
C LEU A 49 -0.90 1.93 0.57
N ILE A 50 -0.85 1.44 1.80
CA ILE A 50 0.03 1.99 2.83
C ILE A 50 1.11 0.95 3.08
N CYS A 51 2.37 1.33 2.92
CA CYS A 51 3.48 0.38 2.98
C CYS A 51 4.69 0.95 3.69
N PRO A 52 5.49 0.09 4.35
CA PRO A 52 6.78 0.50 4.88
C PRO A 52 7.80 0.59 3.76
N LEU A 53 8.97 1.15 4.05
CA LEU A 53 10.03 1.29 3.07
C LEU A 53 10.56 -0.05 2.56
N SER A 54 10.33 -1.13 3.30
CA SER A 54 10.77 -2.47 2.92
C SER A 54 9.89 -3.12 1.84
N THR A 55 8.70 -2.58 1.58
CA THR A 55 7.83 -3.12 0.54
C THR A 55 8.19 -2.52 -0.81
N GLN A 56 8.51 -3.37 -1.78
CA GLN A 56 8.84 -2.93 -3.13
C GLN A 56 7.58 -2.77 -3.96
N VAL A 57 7.36 -1.57 -4.48
CA VAL A 57 6.19 -1.27 -5.31
C VAL A 57 6.69 -0.88 -6.70
N ASP A 58 6.89 -1.89 -7.54
CA ASP A 58 7.38 -1.69 -8.91
C ASP A 58 6.23 -1.68 -9.92
N ARG A 59 6.55 -1.65 -11.19
CA ARG A 59 5.56 -1.65 -12.27
C ARG A 59 4.58 -2.79 -12.18
N GLU A 60 5.07 -3.97 -11.89
CA GLU A 60 4.22 -5.16 -11.82
C GLU A 60 3.18 -5.04 -10.72
N VAL A 61 3.60 -4.51 -9.58
CA VAL A 61 2.70 -4.27 -8.44
C VAL A 61 1.67 -3.21 -8.81
N ILE A 62 2.10 -2.11 -9.40
CA ILE A 62 1.20 -1.02 -9.80
C ILE A 62 0.19 -1.51 -10.85
N ASP A 63 0.64 -2.29 -11.83
CA ASP A 63 -0.25 -2.81 -12.86
C ASP A 63 -1.29 -3.78 -12.30
N ALA A 64 -0.98 -4.44 -11.19
CA ALA A 64 -1.89 -5.37 -10.55
C ALA A 64 -3.01 -4.68 -9.76
N ALA A 65 -2.92 -3.36 -9.59
CA ALA A 65 -3.89 -2.58 -8.83
C ALA A 65 -4.51 -1.48 -9.71
N PRO A 66 -5.42 -1.85 -10.63
CA PRO A 66 -5.96 -0.87 -11.59
C PRO A 66 -6.78 0.25 -10.96
N GLU A 67 -7.24 0.07 -9.73
CA GLU A 67 -8.02 1.10 -9.03
C GLU A 67 -7.18 1.92 -8.06
N LEU A 68 -5.87 1.67 -8.00
CA LEU A 68 -4.99 2.34 -7.05
C LEU A 68 -4.87 3.83 -7.37
N LYS A 69 -5.04 4.67 -6.35
CA LYS A 69 -5.01 6.13 -6.47
C LYS A 69 -3.94 6.77 -5.60
N LEU A 70 -3.53 6.09 -4.53
CA LEU A 70 -2.58 6.64 -3.56
C LEU A 70 -1.70 5.53 -3.02
N ILE A 71 -0.40 5.80 -3.00
CA ILE A 71 0.57 4.95 -2.29
C ILE A 71 1.17 5.81 -1.19
N ALA A 72 0.92 5.45 0.05
CA ALA A 72 1.44 6.16 1.21
C ALA A 72 2.56 5.34 1.85
N ASN A 73 3.77 5.89 1.83
CA ASN A 73 4.91 5.25 2.47
C ASN A 73 4.93 5.58 3.96
N PHE A 74 5.20 4.58 4.74
CA PHE A 74 5.40 4.75 6.18
C PHE A 74 6.91 4.87 6.43
N GLY A 75 7.37 6.12 6.51
CA GLY A 75 8.78 6.42 6.68
C GLY A 75 9.20 7.57 5.77
N ALA A 76 10.51 7.87 5.75
CA ALA A 76 11.06 8.93 4.92
C ALA A 76 11.53 8.38 3.57
N GLY A 77 11.23 9.09 2.49
CA GLY A 77 11.67 8.70 1.16
C GLY A 77 10.68 7.77 0.45
N PHE A 78 10.99 7.41 -0.79
CA PHE A 78 10.13 6.56 -1.59
C PHE A 78 10.92 5.76 -2.64
N ASN A 79 12.18 5.41 -2.31
CA ASN A 79 13.02 4.62 -3.22
C ASN A 79 12.48 3.22 -3.47
N ASN A 80 11.60 2.75 -2.62
CA ASN A 80 10.95 1.44 -2.77
C ASN A 80 9.79 1.47 -3.76
N ILE A 81 9.42 2.66 -4.26
CA ILE A 81 8.28 2.82 -5.16
C ILE A 81 8.78 3.33 -6.51
N ASP A 82 8.31 2.72 -7.60
CA ASP A 82 8.53 3.27 -8.93
C ASP A 82 7.64 4.51 -9.10
N SER A 83 8.09 5.62 -8.54
CA SER A 83 7.31 6.85 -8.49
C SER A 83 7.05 7.44 -9.87
N ALA A 84 7.99 7.26 -10.81
CA ALA A 84 7.80 7.73 -12.17
C ALA A 84 6.64 7.01 -12.86
N TYR A 85 6.58 5.69 -12.68
CA TYR A 85 5.49 4.90 -13.25
C TYR A 85 4.15 5.19 -12.56
N ALA A 86 4.18 5.37 -11.25
CA ALA A 86 2.99 5.76 -10.50
C ALA A 86 2.43 7.09 -11.00
N LYS A 87 3.29 8.06 -11.22
CA LYS A 87 2.89 9.36 -11.76
C LYS A 87 2.28 9.21 -13.15
N GLU A 88 2.86 8.37 -13.99
CA GLU A 88 2.35 8.09 -15.32
C GLU A 88 0.94 7.51 -15.26
N LYS A 89 0.64 6.71 -14.24
CA LYS A 89 -0.68 6.13 -14.01
C LYS A 89 -1.59 7.03 -13.18
N LYS A 90 -1.15 8.26 -12.87
CA LYS A 90 -1.91 9.25 -12.09
C LYS A 90 -2.17 8.78 -10.65
N ILE A 91 -1.20 8.09 -10.08
CA ILE A 91 -1.24 7.64 -8.69
C ILE A 91 -0.40 8.60 -7.85
N TYR A 92 -0.97 9.10 -6.77
CA TYR A 92 -0.24 9.96 -5.85
C TYR A 92 0.68 9.12 -4.96
N VAL A 93 1.87 9.64 -4.69
CA VAL A 93 2.84 8.98 -3.79
C VAL A 93 3.23 9.98 -2.71
N THR A 94 3.11 9.57 -1.43
CA THR A 94 3.50 10.42 -0.30
C THR A 94 4.53 9.75 0.60
#